data_44dfcf41e7136d55f5e4c9b3b88d9ca9
#
_entry.id   44dfcf41e7136d55f5e4c9b3b88d9ca9
#
_cell.length_a   1.000
_cell.length_b   1.000
_cell.length_c   1.000
_cell.angle_alpha   90.00
_cell.angle_beta   90.00
_cell.angle_gamma   90.00
#
_symmetry.space_group_name_H-M   'P 1'
#
loop_
_entity.id
_entity.type
_entity.pdbx_description
1 polymer ?
#
loop_
_entity_poly.entity_id
_entity_poly.type
_entity_poly.pdbx_seq_one_letter_code
_entity_poly.pdbx_strand_id
1 'polypeptide(L)'
;MRPLNMSDYANFATRRKLYPIVIMLMLALVVVKTGESRLARDQAGRTVSVPDNPLRVVSLAPSITEIVFALGEGDRLKGVTQHCDFPPEAQSLPKIGSYVHLDLERIVALKPDLCIAVRDGNPRNVVTEIEAFGIPVYTVDPRNLDTAVDTILEVGQLLNAITKAQHLANEMRARIERVKVRVAGTGRHPRVFFQLGTAPIVSAGTNTVIHELIVTAGGQNLAEGTASYPLFSMEQVLALQPEVIIITSMTKELDSEQMSAEWRQYEGLPAVRNNRIFIVDADLFDRPTPRIINGLETLAGIIHPESFR
;
A
#
# COMPACT_ATOMS: atom_id res chain seq x y z
N MET A 1 -59.93 49.35 -39.78
CA MET A 1 -58.96 49.34 -38.65
C MET A 1 -59.75 49.14 -37.36
N ARG A 2 -59.62 48.00 -36.72
CA ARG A 2 -60.29 47.74 -35.40
C ARG A 2 -59.29 48.14 -34.29
N PRO A 3 -59.71 48.87 -33.26
CA PRO A 3 -58.84 49.18 -32.13
C PRO A 3 -58.60 47.95 -31.26
N LEU A 4 -57.35 47.71 -30.89
CA LEU A 4 -56.91 46.65 -29.97
C LEU A 4 -57.49 46.97 -28.57
N ASN A 5 -58.05 45.92 -27.96
CA ASN A 5 -58.74 45.98 -26.68
C ASN A 5 -57.73 45.97 -25.51
N MET A 6 -57.95 46.83 -24.51
CA MET A 6 -57.08 46.95 -23.34
C MET A 6 -56.90 45.69 -22.52
N SER A 7 -57.65 44.60 -22.73
CA SER A 7 -57.52 43.31 -22.09
C SER A 7 -56.31 42.50 -22.55
N ASP A 8 -55.77 42.82 -23.75
CA ASP A 8 -54.62 42.08 -24.29
C ASP A 8 -53.28 42.49 -23.66
N TYR A 9 -53.19 43.72 -23.13
CA TYR A 9 -52.00 44.21 -22.42
C TYR A 9 -51.85 43.66 -21.01
N ALA A 10 -52.94 43.29 -20.33
CA ALA A 10 -52.88 42.73 -18.96
C ALA A 10 -52.33 41.31 -18.94
N ASN A 11 -52.58 40.51 -19.98
CA ASN A 11 -52.07 39.14 -20.11
C ASN A 11 -50.62 39.03 -20.47
N PHE A 12 -50.06 40.07 -21.16
CA PHE A 12 -48.65 40.07 -21.56
C PHE A 12 -47.71 40.48 -20.40
N ALA A 13 -48.19 41.35 -19.49
CA ALA A 13 -47.44 41.79 -18.32
C ALA A 13 -47.35 40.72 -17.23
N THR A 14 -48.37 39.88 -17.08
CA THR A 14 -48.40 38.78 -16.09
C THR A 14 -47.53 37.62 -16.49
N ARG A 15 -47.39 37.28 -17.77
CA ARG A 15 -46.50 36.23 -18.25
C ARG A 15 -44.99 36.58 -18.11
N ARG A 16 -44.65 37.86 -18.23
CA ARG A 16 -43.26 38.33 -18.16
C ARG A 16 -42.66 38.29 -16.74
N LYS A 17 -43.53 38.31 -15.70
CA LYS A 17 -43.09 38.25 -14.28
C LYS A 17 -42.93 36.83 -13.75
N LEU A 18 -43.48 35.81 -14.42
CA LEU A 18 -43.36 34.40 -13.98
C LEU A 18 -42.06 33.73 -14.45
N TYR A 19 -41.48 34.14 -15.56
CA TYR A 19 -40.25 33.57 -16.09
C TYR A 19 -39.02 33.72 -15.18
N PRO A 20 -38.74 34.87 -14.54
CA PRO A 20 -37.60 34.97 -13.65
C PRO A 20 -37.77 34.19 -12.35
N ILE A 21 -39.01 33.97 -11.87
CA ILE A 21 -39.28 33.19 -10.65
C ILE A 21 -39.08 31.67 -10.93
N VAL A 22 -39.51 31.20 -12.08
CA VAL A 22 -39.31 29.78 -12.49
C VAL A 22 -37.85 29.48 -12.75
N ILE A 23 -37.10 30.41 -13.38
CA ILE A 23 -35.65 30.28 -13.59
C ILE A 23 -34.88 30.34 -12.26
N MET A 24 -35.32 31.20 -11.31
CA MET A 24 -34.70 31.27 -9.99
C MET A 24 -35.02 30.04 -9.12
N LEU A 25 -36.22 29.42 -9.27
CA LEU A 25 -36.54 28.15 -8.62
C LEU A 25 -35.82 26.96 -9.27
N MET A 26 -35.56 26.98 -10.56
CA MET A 26 -34.75 25.93 -11.23
C MET A 26 -33.26 26.04 -10.88
N LEU A 27 -32.71 27.23 -10.64
CA LEU A 27 -31.33 27.40 -10.15
C LEU A 27 -31.16 27.00 -8.68
N ALA A 28 -32.22 27.01 -7.88
CA ALA A 28 -32.14 26.60 -6.48
C ALA A 28 -32.18 25.08 -6.24
N LEU A 29 -32.37 24.27 -7.29
CA LEU A 29 -32.49 22.82 -7.20
C LEU A 29 -31.21 22.09 -7.70
N VAL A 30 -30.09 22.78 -7.85
CA VAL A 30 -28.79 22.13 -7.85
C VAL A 30 -28.44 21.90 -6.38
N VAL A 31 -29.10 20.92 -5.75
CA VAL A 31 -28.62 20.29 -4.54
C VAL A 31 -27.34 19.59 -4.96
N VAL A 32 -26.21 20.29 -4.87
CA VAL A 32 -24.93 19.65 -4.74
C VAL A 32 -25.09 18.73 -3.51
N LYS A 33 -25.31 17.44 -3.76
CA LYS A 33 -25.09 16.42 -2.74
C LYS A 33 -23.63 16.55 -2.36
N THR A 34 -23.30 17.43 -1.44
CA THR A 34 -22.07 17.33 -0.68
C THR A 34 -22.21 16.02 0.07
N GLY A 35 -21.53 14.99 -0.42
CA GLY A 35 -21.46 13.73 0.31
C GLY A 35 -21.07 14.05 1.76
N GLU A 36 -21.72 13.47 2.73
CA GLU A 36 -21.31 13.57 4.12
C GLU A 36 -19.84 13.17 4.21
N SER A 37 -19.06 13.92 4.98
CA SER A 37 -17.63 13.69 5.16
C SER A 37 -17.28 13.72 6.64
N ARG A 38 -16.33 12.88 7.03
CA ARG A 38 -15.81 12.80 8.39
C ARG A 38 -14.34 13.16 8.44
N LEU A 39 -13.88 13.62 9.59
CA LEU A 39 -12.46 13.82 9.84
C LEU A 39 -11.83 12.50 10.25
N ALA A 40 -10.78 12.09 9.55
CA ALA A 40 -9.98 10.92 9.88
C ALA A 40 -8.53 11.35 10.10
N ARG A 41 -7.87 10.78 11.09
CA ARG A 41 -6.43 10.99 11.30
C ARG A 41 -5.67 9.91 10.55
N ASP A 42 -4.79 10.30 9.64
CA ASP A 42 -3.96 9.37 8.88
C ASP A 42 -2.68 8.97 9.64
N GLN A 43 -1.98 7.95 9.14
CA GLN A 43 -0.74 7.46 9.78
C GLN A 43 0.45 8.42 9.58
N ALA A 44 0.33 9.44 8.74
CA ALA A 44 1.28 10.55 8.70
C ALA A 44 1.00 11.61 9.78
N GLY A 45 -0.03 11.41 10.62
CA GLY A 45 -0.44 12.29 11.71
C GLY A 45 -1.30 13.48 11.28
N ARG A 46 -1.77 13.51 10.01
CA ARG A 46 -2.59 14.58 9.46
C ARG A 46 -4.08 14.29 9.71
N THR A 47 -4.88 15.36 9.81
CA THR A 47 -6.33 15.26 9.80
C THR A 47 -6.85 15.49 8.39
N VAL A 48 -7.52 14.49 7.82
CA VAL A 48 -8.02 14.49 6.44
C VAL A 48 -9.55 14.42 6.47
N SER A 49 -10.21 15.27 5.69
CA SER A 49 -11.67 15.18 5.48
C SER A 49 -11.91 14.12 4.40
N VAL A 50 -12.43 12.98 4.79
CA VAL A 50 -12.72 11.86 3.90
C VAL A 50 -14.23 11.67 3.73
N PRO A 51 -14.73 11.25 2.56
CA PRO A 51 -16.14 10.93 2.39
C PRO A 51 -16.58 9.83 3.37
N ASP A 52 -17.80 9.90 3.88
CA ASP A 52 -18.35 8.84 4.75
C ASP A 52 -18.46 7.50 4.03
N ASN A 53 -18.68 7.52 2.70
CA ASN A 53 -18.72 6.33 1.86
C ASN A 53 -17.98 6.58 0.54
N PRO A 54 -16.65 6.42 0.48
CA PRO A 54 -15.89 6.59 -0.76
C PRO A 54 -16.31 5.54 -1.80
N LEU A 55 -16.64 5.98 -3.02
CA LEU A 55 -17.06 5.11 -4.13
C LEU A 55 -16.08 5.10 -5.30
N ARG A 56 -15.19 6.07 -5.35
CA ARG A 56 -14.23 6.26 -6.42
C ARG A 56 -12.82 6.37 -5.85
N VAL A 57 -12.26 5.23 -5.48
CA VAL A 57 -10.96 5.17 -4.80
C VAL A 57 -9.85 5.02 -5.85
N VAL A 58 -8.78 5.80 -5.68
CA VAL A 58 -7.52 5.58 -6.41
C VAL A 58 -6.45 5.10 -5.44
N SER A 59 -5.87 3.96 -5.75
CA SER A 59 -4.77 3.37 -4.99
C SER A 59 -3.43 3.85 -5.54
N LEU A 60 -2.64 4.52 -4.71
CA LEU A 60 -1.34 5.08 -5.10
C LEU A 60 -0.16 4.11 -4.86
N ALA A 61 -0.44 2.86 -4.43
CA ALA A 61 0.59 1.84 -4.22
C ALA A 61 0.03 0.42 -4.38
N PRO A 62 0.86 -0.58 -4.78
CA PRO A 62 0.41 -1.97 -4.90
C PRO A 62 -0.15 -2.56 -3.61
N SER A 63 0.46 -2.26 -2.46
CA SER A 63 0.00 -2.74 -1.14
C SER A 63 -1.42 -2.28 -0.83
N ILE A 64 -1.77 -1.04 -1.17
CA ILE A 64 -3.13 -0.51 -0.97
C ILE A 64 -4.13 -1.24 -1.87
N THR A 65 -3.77 -1.46 -3.14
CA THR A 65 -4.61 -2.22 -4.06
C THR A 65 -4.94 -3.60 -3.50
N GLU A 66 -3.94 -4.34 -3.02
CA GLU A 66 -4.12 -5.66 -2.42
C GLU A 66 -5.02 -5.62 -1.18
N ILE A 67 -4.84 -4.62 -0.30
CA ILE A 67 -5.68 -4.45 0.90
C ILE A 67 -7.14 -4.19 0.50
N VAL A 68 -7.40 -3.29 -0.45
CA VAL A 68 -8.76 -2.96 -0.89
C VAL A 68 -9.45 -4.20 -1.48
N PHE A 69 -8.76 -4.99 -2.30
CA PHE A 69 -9.29 -6.26 -2.81
C PHE A 69 -9.53 -7.28 -1.71
N ALA A 70 -8.60 -7.43 -0.75
CA ALA A 70 -8.74 -8.35 0.37
C ALA A 70 -9.94 -8.00 1.27
N LEU A 71 -10.29 -6.71 1.34
CA LEU A 71 -11.49 -6.22 2.02
C LEU A 71 -12.78 -6.47 1.23
N GLY A 72 -12.70 -6.92 -0.04
CA GLY A 72 -13.84 -7.12 -0.92
C GLY A 72 -14.38 -5.84 -1.54
N GLU A 73 -13.60 -4.76 -1.53
CA GLU A 73 -13.99 -3.42 -2.00
C GLU A 73 -13.32 -3.06 -3.35
N GLY A 74 -12.84 -4.05 -4.09
CA GLY A 74 -12.15 -3.88 -5.38
C GLY A 74 -12.94 -3.07 -6.41
N ASP A 75 -14.27 -3.17 -6.43
CA ASP A 75 -15.16 -2.44 -7.33
C ASP A 75 -15.10 -0.91 -7.14
N ARG A 76 -14.66 -0.45 -5.97
CA ARG A 76 -14.45 0.98 -5.68
C ARG A 76 -13.19 1.52 -6.33
N LEU A 77 -12.21 0.67 -6.68
CA LEU A 77 -10.98 1.10 -7.33
C LEU A 77 -11.25 1.58 -8.75
N LYS A 78 -10.87 2.82 -9.04
CA LYS A 78 -10.99 3.45 -10.36
C LYS A 78 -9.63 3.64 -11.04
N GLY A 79 -8.54 3.54 -10.27
CA GLY A 79 -7.18 3.60 -10.78
C GLY A 79 -6.20 3.00 -9.79
N VAL A 80 -5.14 2.41 -10.32
CA VAL A 80 -4.08 1.74 -9.59
C VAL A 80 -2.72 2.00 -10.24
N THR A 81 -1.62 1.81 -9.52
CA THR A 81 -0.28 1.97 -10.11
C THR A 81 0.05 0.83 -11.08
N GLN A 82 1.07 1.03 -11.92
CA GLN A 82 1.44 0.07 -12.98
C GLN A 82 1.88 -1.31 -12.44
N HIS A 83 2.39 -1.38 -11.20
CA HIS A 83 2.86 -2.61 -10.55
C HIS A 83 1.78 -3.29 -9.68
N CYS A 84 0.51 -2.89 -9.82
CA CYS A 84 -0.62 -3.57 -9.18
C CYS A 84 -1.02 -4.77 -10.04
N ASP A 85 -0.47 -5.92 -9.73
CA ASP A 85 -0.62 -7.18 -10.45
C ASP A 85 -1.36 -8.25 -9.63
N PHE A 86 -1.60 -7.99 -8.35
CA PHE A 86 -2.35 -8.88 -7.46
C PHE A 86 -3.54 -8.14 -6.79
N PRO A 87 -4.72 -8.78 -6.70
CA PRO A 87 -5.08 -10.02 -7.40
C PRO A 87 -5.13 -9.80 -8.94
N PRO A 88 -5.28 -10.86 -9.76
CA PRO A 88 -5.27 -10.72 -11.23
C PRO A 88 -6.23 -9.66 -11.77
N GLU A 89 -7.37 -9.45 -11.11
CA GLU A 89 -8.37 -8.46 -11.47
C GLU A 89 -7.83 -7.02 -11.46
N ALA A 90 -6.83 -6.73 -10.61
CA ALA A 90 -6.20 -5.42 -10.53
C ALA A 90 -5.46 -5.03 -11.83
N GLN A 91 -5.06 -6.02 -12.64
CA GLN A 91 -4.35 -5.77 -13.89
C GLN A 91 -5.21 -5.03 -14.92
N SER A 92 -6.52 -5.26 -14.89
CA SER A 92 -7.49 -4.64 -15.82
C SER A 92 -7.83 -3.19 -15.48
N LEU A 93 -7.47 -2.71 -14.28
CA LEU A 93 -7.79 -1.35 -13.84
C LEU A 93 -6.90 -0.29 -14.50
N PRO A 94 -7.41 0.93 -14.73
CA PRO A 94 -6.66 2.04 -15.29
C PRO A 94 -5.35 2.30 -14.53
N LYS A 95 -4.23 2.44 -15.26
CA LYS A 95 -2.91 2.67 -14.69
C LYS A 95 -2.62 4.16 -14.59
N ILE A 96 -2.20 4.60 -13.39
CA ILE A 96 -1.94 6.00 -13.02
C ILE A 96 -0.44 6.30 -12.84
N GLY A 97 0.44 5.59 -13.52
CA GLY A 97 1.90 5.70 -13.36
C GLY A 97 2.48 4.71 -12.36
N SER A 98 3.76 4.86 -12.01
CA SER A 98 4.37 4.09 -10.93
C SER A 98 4.09 4.72 -9.56
N TYR A 99 4.34 4.01 -8.46
CA TYR A 99 4.09 4.56 -7.12
C TYR A 99 5.04 5.72 -6.75
N VAL A 100 6.20 5.85 -7.43
CA VAL A 100 7.15 6.96 -7.27
C VAL A 100 6.99 8.05 -8.35
N HIS A 101 6.37 7.74 -9.50
CA HIS A 101 6.11 8.66 -10.61
C HIS A 101 4.65 8.53 -11.00
N LEU A 102 3.79 9.22 -10.25
CA LEU A 102 2.35 9.24 -10.44
C LEU A 102 1.98 10.20 -11.57
N ASP A 103 1.00 9.83 -12.38
CA ASP A 103 0.42 10.65 -13.44
C ASP A 103 -0.79 11.42 -12.89
N LEU A 104 -0.55 12.68 -12.51
CA LEU A 104 -1.55 13.55 -11.89
C LEU A 104 -2.76 13.79 -12.80
N GLU A 105 -2.53 13.97 -14.11
CA GLU A 105 -3.62 14.20 -15.07
C GLU A 105 -4.56 13.02 -15.14
N ARG A 106 -4.01 11.79 -15.18
CA ARG A 106 -4.82 10.57 -15.13
C ARG A 106 -5.57 10.43 -13.82
N ILE A 107 -4.93 10.72 -12.69
CA ILE A 107 -5.60 10.66 -11.37
C ILE A 107 -6.80 11.60 -11.37
N VAL A 108 -6.61 12.88 -11.75
CA VAL A 108 -7.69 13.87 -11.78
C VAL A 108 -8.79 13.51 -12.77
N ALA A 109 -8.44 12.98 -13.95
CA ALA A 109 -9.40 12.53 -14.96
C ALA A 109 -10.32 11.38 -14.47
N LEU A 110 -9.84 10.56 -13.54
CA LEU A 110 -10.63 9.49 -12.90
C LEU A 110 -11.64 10.04 -11.89
N LYS A 111 -11.57 11.33 -11.53
CA LYS A 111 -12.46 11.99 -10.55
C LYS A 111 -12.62 11.18 -9.26
N PRO A 112 -11.54 10.84 -8.56
CA PRO A 112 -11.64 10.10 -7.32
C PRO A 112 -12.28 10.97 -6.24
N ASP A 113 -12.99 10.32 -5.33
CA ASP A 113 -13.47 10.92 -4.08
C ASP A 113 -12.52 10.64 -2.91
N LEU A 114 -11.57 9.69 -3.08
CA LEU A 114 -10.50 9.38 -2.13
C LEU A 114 -9.30 8.80 -2.87
N CYS A 115 -8.09 9.30 -2.56
CA CYS A 115 -6.83 8.62 -2.84
C CYS A 115 -6.27 8.02 -1.56
N ILE A 116 -5.68 6.81 -1.65
CA ILE A 116 -4.97 6.20 -0.53
C ILE A 116 -3.50 6.05 -0.92
N ALA A 117 -2.61 6.65 -0.11
CA ALA A 117 -1.17 6.73 -0.35
C ALA A 117 -0.38 5.95 0.69
N VAL A 118 0.86 5.58 0.37
CA VAL A 118 1.86 5.09 1.33
C VAL A 118 2.91 6.18 1.56
N ARG A 119 3.29 6.42 2.81
CA ARG A 119 4.27 7.43 3.17
C ARG A 119 5.66 7.10 2.62
N ASP A 120 6.03 5.83 2.70
CA ASP A 120 7.31 5.32 2.18
C ASP A 120 7.13 4.86 0.74
N GLY A 121 7.23 5.80 -0.20
CA GLY A 121 7.12 5.51 -1.64
C GLY A 121 6.38 6.56 -2.46
N ASN A 122 5.31 7.16 -1.96
CA ASN A 122 4.65 8.23 -2.70
C ASN A 122 5.30 9.59 -2.41
N PRO A 123 5.78 10.33 -3.44
CA PRO A 123 6.41 11.63 -3.24
C PRO A 123 5.45 12.64 -2.60
N ARG A 124 5.88 13.30 -1.52
CA ARG A 124 5.05 14.24 -0.76
C ARG A 124 4.52 15.40 -1.61
N ASN A 125 5.33 15.89 -2.54
CA ASN A 125 4.92 16.98 -3.46
C ASN A 125 3.73 16.54 -4.32
N VAL A 126 3.73 15.32 -4.87
CA VAL A 126 2.63 14.78 -5.70
C VAL A 126 1.36 14.62 -4.87
N VAL A 127 1.48 14.14 -3.62
CA VAL A 127 0.33 14.07 -2.69
C VAL A 127 -0.27 15.47 -2.48
N THR A 128 0.57 16.47 -2.23
CA THR A 128 0.12 17.86 -2.07
C THR A 128 -0.55 18.43 -3.35
N GLU A 129 -0.04 18.06 -4.52
CA GLU A 129 -0.65 18.46 -5.79
C GLU A 129 -2.03 17.82 -5.99
N ILE A 130 -2.20 16.53 -5.66
CA ILE A 130 -3.52 15.86 -5.68
C ILE A 130 -4.50 16.58 -4.74
N GLU A 131 -4.06 16.92 -3.53
CA GLU A 131 -4.88 17.65 -2.54
C GLU A 131 -5.26 19.06 -3.03
N ALA A 132 -4.40 19.74 -3.78
CA ALA A 132 -4.68 21.04 -4.37
C ALA A 132 -5.83 21.01 -5.41
N PHE A 133 -6.12 19.84 -6.02
CA PHE A 133 -7.31 19.61 -6.84
C PHE A 133 -8.57 19.30 -6.02
N GLY A 134 -8.52 19.40 -4.69
CA GLY A 134 -9.65 19.11 -3.81
C GLY A 134 -9.91 17.61 -3.61
N ILE A 135 -8.97 16.75 -3.97
CA ILE A 135 -9.06 15.31 -3.81
C ILE A 135 -8.41 14.92 -2.47
N PRO A 136 -9.15 14.34 -1.51
CA PRO A 136 -8.56 13.93 -0.24
C PRO A 136 -7.58 12.77 -0.42
N VAL A 137 -6.42 12.86 0.26
CA VAL A 137 -5.41 11.80 0.25
C VAL A 137 -5.18 11.30 1.67
N TYR A 138 -5.56 10.06 1.93
CA TYR A 138 -5.29 9.37 3.19
C TYR A 138 -3.98 8.59 3.08
N THR A 139 -3.01 8.89 3.97
CA THR A 139 -1.67 8.29 3.91
C THR A 139 -1.49 7.25 5.00
N VAL A 140 -1.07 6.04 4.62
CA VAL A 140 -0.67 4.97 5.55
C VAL A 140 0.85 4.84 5.64
N ASP A 141 1.36 4.30 6.75
CA ASP A 141 2.80 4.15 7.03
C ASP A 141 3.10 2.86 7.81
N PRO A 142 2.82 1.67 7.25
CA PRO A 142 3.09 0.40 7.93
C PRO A 142 4.60 0.12 8.00
N ARG A 143 5.17 0.11 9.22
CA ARG A 143 6.60 -0.09 9.48
C ARG A 143 6.94 -1.43 10.10
N ASN A 144 5.96 -2.11 10.65
CA ASN A 144 6.08 -3.40 11.32
C ASN A 144 4.78 -4.21 11.14
N LEU A 145 4.74 -5.43 11.68
CA LEU A 145 3.59 -6.32 11.55
C LEU A 145 2.33 -5.75 12.23
N ASP A 146 2.47 -5.09 13.38
CA ASP A 146 1.32 -4.50 14.07
C ASP A 146 0.73 -3.34 13.28
N THR A 147 1.56 -2.42 12.78
CA THR A 147 1.09 -1.30 11.95
C THR A 147 0.59 -1.75 10.57
N ALA A 148 1.05 -2.88 10.04
CA ALA A 148 0.47 -3.49 8.85
C ALA A 148 -0.96 -3.98 9.11
N VAL A 149 -1.20 -4.61 10.27
CA VAL A 149 -2.55 -5.02 10.70
C VAL A 149 -3.45 -3.81 10.95
N ASP A 150 -2.93 -2.77 11.61
CA ASP A 150 -3.67 -1.53 11.86
C ASP A 150 -4.05 -0.82 10.55
N THR A 151 -3.16 -0.83 9.56
CA THR A 151 -3.46 -0.30 8.20
C THR A 151 -4.67 -0.99 7.58
N ILE A 152 -4.80 -2.31 7.71
CA ILE A 152 -5.97 -3.06 7.21
C ILE A 152 -7.24 -2.62 7.91
N LEU A 153 -7.19 -2.43 9.24
CA LEU A 153 -8.33 -1.96 10.03
C LEU A 153 -8.73 -0.54 9.64
N GLU A 154 -7.77 0.37 9.47
CA GLU A 154 -8.03 1.76 9.07
C GLU A 154 -8.61 1.85 7.66
N VAL A 155 -8.02 1.15 6.67
CA VAL A 155 -8.57 1.10 5.31
C VAL A 155 -9.97 0.48 5.31
N GLY A 156 -10.18 -0.57 6.12
CA GLY A 156 -11.51 -1.15 6.31
C GLY A 156 -12.52 -0.17 6.89
N GLN A 157 -12.11 0.68 7.83
CA GLN A 157 -12.94 1.76 8.36
C GLN A 157 -13.21 2.84 7.31
N LEU A 158 -12.21 3.23 6.51
CA LEU A 158 -12.38 4.20 5.43
C LEU A 158 -13.41 3.73 4.40
N LEU A 159 -13.41 2.45 4.08
CA LEU A 159 -14.26 1.85 3.04
C LEU A 159 -15.56 1.22 3.60
N ASN A 160 -15.84 1.39 4.89
CA ASN A 160 -16.98 0.77 5.58
C ASN A 160 -16.99 -0.77 5.54
N ALA A 161 -15.82 -1.39 5.42
CA ALA A 161 -15.60 -2.85 5.40
C ALA A 161 -15.12 -3.39 6.76
N ILE A 162 -15.62 -2.83 7.88
CA ILE A 162 -15.11 -3.05 9.24
C ILE A 162 -15.07 -4.54 9.62
N THR A 163 -16.17 -5.27 9.36
CA THR A 163 -16.27 -6.69 9.72
C THR A 163 -15.22 -7.53 9.00
N LYS A 164 -14.99 -7.26 7.70
CA LYS A 164 -14.00 -7.96 6.90
C LYS A 164 -12.58 -7.63 7.36
N ALA A 165 -12.31 -6.35 7.64
CA ALA A 165 -11.03 -5.89 8.17
C ALA A 165 -10.69 -6.55 9.51
N GLN A 166 -11.67 -6.63 10.40
CA GLN A 166 -11.52 -7.27 11.71
C GLN A 166 -11.22 -8.77 11.61
N HIS A 167 -11.90 -9.46 10.68
CA HIS A 167 -11.63 -10.87 10.40
C HIS A 167 -10.18 -11.07 9.90
N LEU A 168 -9.75 -10.32 8.89
CA LEU A 168 -8.39 -10.37 8.35
C LEU A 168 -7.34 -10.04 9.43
N ALA A 169 -7.55 -8.98 10.21
CA ALA A 169 -6.65 -8.58 11.28
C ALA A 169 -6.48 -9.69 12.34
N ASN A 170 -7.58 -10.32 12.75
CA ASN A 170 -7.55 -11.40 13.72
C ASN A 170 -6.85 -12.66 13.16
N GLU A 171 -7.09 -13.00 11.90
CA GLU A 171 -6.39 -14.08 11.20
C GLU A 171 -4.88 -13.82 11.14
N MET A 172 -4.47 -12.62 10.74
CA MET A 172 -3.05 -12.23 10.69
C MET A 172 -2.40 -12.34 12.07
N ARG A 173 -3.02 -11.75 13.11
CA ARG A 173 -2.49 -11.83 14.49
C ARG A 173 -2.34 -13.27 14.99
N ALA A 174 -3.34 -14.12 14.72
CA ALA A 174 -3.27 -15.53 15.10
C ALA A 174 -2.13 -16.27 14.38
N ARG A 175 -1.88 -15.97 13.11
CA ARG A 175 -0.76 -16.57 12.35
C ARG A 175 0.59 -16.05 12.84
N ILE A 176 0.74 -14.75 13.11
CA ILE A 176 1.95 -14.17 13.70
C ILE A 176 2.27 -14.85 15.03
N GLU A 177 1.29 -15.00 15.90
CA GLU A 177 1.48 -15.62 17.21
C GLU A 177 1.90 -17.09 17.09
N ARG A 178 1.32 -17.85 16.15
CA ARG A 178 1.76 -19.23 15.88
C ARG A 178 3.23 -19.31 15.47
N VAL A 179 3.71 -18.38 14.65
CA VAL A 179 5.13 -18.31 14.28
C VAL A 179 5.99 -18.01 15.51
N LYS A 180 5.63 -16.96 16.30
CA LYS A 180 6.36 -16.59 17.52
C LYS A 180 6.49 -17.76 18.51
N VAL A 181 5.39 -18.45 18.78
CA VAL A 181 5.40 -19.60 19.69
C VAL A 181 6.30 -20.73 19.18
N ARG A 182 6.24 -21.02 17.87
CA ARG A 182 7.06 -22.08 17.27
C ARG A 182 8.54 -21.75 17.29
N VAL A 183 8.89 -20.50 16.98
CA VAL A 183 10.27 -20.00 16.98
C VAL A 183 10.87 -19.91 18.38
N ALA A 184 10.08 -19.52 19.40
CA ALA A 184 10.54 -19.42 20.78
C ALA A 184 11.14 -20.74 21.32
N GLY A 185 10.71 -21.88 20.78
CA GLY A 185 11.23 -23.20 21.15
C GLY A 185 12.59 -23.56 20.53
N THR A 186 13.12 -22.76 19.59
CA THR A 186 14.34 -23.13 18.84
C THR A 186 15.65 -22.81 19.60
N GLY A 187 15.63 -21.81 20.46
CA GLY A 187 16.82 -21.36 21.24
C GLY A 187 17.98 -20.84 20.39
N ARG A 188 17.79 -20.63 19.09
CA ARG A 188 18.79 -20.13 18.13
C ARG A 188 18.28 -18.92 17.39
N HIS A 189 19.21 -18.01 17.04
CA HIS A 189 18.92 -16.81 16.23
C HIS A 189 19.94 -16.73 15.09
N PRO A 190 19.74 -17.50 13.99
CA PRO A 190 20.64 -17.49 12.86
C PRO A 190 20.85 -16.08 12.30
N ARG A 191 22.07 -15.79 11.86
CA ARG A 191 22.47 -14.49 11.33
C ARG A 191 22.01 -14.36 9.90
N VAL A 192 21.03 -13.47 9.65
CA VAL A 192 20.35 -13.29 8.36
C VAL A 192 20.80 -12.00 7.69
N PHE A 193 21.24 -12.10 6.45
CA PHE A 193 21.43 -10.95 5.56
C PHE A 193 20.33 -10.97 4.50
N PHE A 194 19.53 -9.91 4.45
CA PHE A 194 18.43 -9.76 3.49
C PHE A 194 18.83 -8.75 2.41
N GLN A 195 18.92 -9.18 1.16
CA GLN A 195 19.36 -8.36 0.03
C GLN A 195 18.18 -7.94 -0.82
N LEU A 196 18.00 -6.61 -0.99
CA LEU A 196 16.96 -5.97 -1.81
C LEU A 196 17.45 -5.51 -3.17
N GLY A 197 18.75 -5.28 -3.32
CA GLY A 197 19.37 -4.76 -4.55
C GLY A 197 20.82 -5.21 -4.69
N THR A 198 21.35 -5.11 -5.90
CA THR A 198 22.67 -5.66 -6.25
C THR A 198 23.76 -4.63 -6.46
N ALA A 199 23.43 -3.46 -6.99
CA ALA A 199 24.43 -2.45 -7.32
C ALA A 199 23.92 -1.03 -7.03
N PRO A 200 24.15 -0.50 -5.82
CA PRO A 200 24.82 -1.11 -4.66
C PRO A 200 24.00 -2.21 -3.98
N ILE A 201 24.63 -3.02 -3.11
CA ILE A 201 23.91 -3.97 -2.25
C ILE A 201 23.08 -3.16 -1.25
N VAL A 202 21.76 -3.27 -1.33
CA VAL A 202 20.81 -2.64 -0.41
C VAL A 202 20.25 -3.72 0.50
N SER A 203 20.14 -3.42 1.79
CA SER A 203 19.50 -4.29 2.77
C SER A 203 18.41 -3.55 3.56
N ALA A 204 17.66 -4.26 4.37
CA ALA A 204 16.61 -3.71 5.23
C ALA A 204 17.08 -3.65 6.68
N GLY A 205 17.22 -2.42 7.21
CA GLY A 205 17.60 -2.15 8.59
C GLY A 205 16.38 -1.96 9.51
N THR A 206 16.63 -1.43 10.71
CA THR A 206 15.58 -1.12 11.68
C THR A 206 14.53 -0.15 11.12
N ASN A 207 13.31 -0.21 11.63
CA ASN A 207 12.14 0.54 11.14
C ASN A 207 11.66 0.15 9.72
N THR A 208 11.91 -1.09 9.31
CA THR A 208 11.32 -1.69 8.11
C THR A 208 10.52 -2.94 8.48
N VAL A 209 9.49 -3.23 7.70
CA VAL A 209 8.70 -4.44 7.89
C VAL A 209 9.55 -5.71 7.72
N ILE A 210 10.57 -5.68 6.85
CA ILE A 210 11.49 -6.80 6.63
C ILE A 210 12.33 -7.09 7.87
N HIS A 211 12.82 -6.06 8.56
CA HIS A 211 13.51 -6.24 9.84
C HIS A 211 12.60 -6.97 10.85
N GLU A 212 11.36 -6.51 10.96
CA GLU A 212 10.38 -7.13 11.86
C GLU A 212 10.09 -8.59 11.47
N LEU A 213 9.99 -8.89 10.17
CA LEU A 213 9.82 -10.26 9.69
C LEU A 213 10.98 -11.16 10.09
N ILE A 214 12.23 -10.69 9.92
CA ILE A 214 13.44 -11.45 10.30
C ILE A 214 13.45 -11.75 11.81
N VAL A 215 13.20 -10.73 12.64
CA VAL A 215 13.20 -10.86 14.10
C VAL A 215 12.06 -11.78 14.57
N THR A 216 10.85 -11.58 14.04
CA THR A 216 9.68 -12.41 14.37
C THR A 216 9.84 -13.85 13.91
N ALA A 217 10.54 -14.07 12.78
CA ALA A 217 10.92 -15.40 12.29
C ALA A 217 12.10 -16.02 13.06
N GLY A 218 12.61 -15.35 14.12
CA GLY A 218 13.67 -15.85 15.01
C GLY A 218 15.09 -15.68 14.47
N GLY A 219 15.29 -14.85 13.44
CA GLY A 219 16.61 -14.51 12.93
C GLY A 219 17.20 -13.27 13.60
N GLN A 220 18.52 -13.14 13.49
CA GLN A 220 19.25 -11.90 13.78
C GLN A 220 19.46 -11.14 12.47
N ASN A 221 18.87 -9.95 12.33
CA ASN A 221 19.08 -9.12 11.15
C ASN A 221 20.47 -8.48 11.18
N LEU A 222 21.33 -8.83 10.22
CA LEU A 222 22.71 -8.30 10.13
C LEU A 222 22.76 -6.85 9.62
N ALA A 223 21.69 -6.34 9.06
CA ALA A 223 21.56 -4.96 8.62
C ALA A 223 20.88 -4.05 9.67
N GLU A 224 20.68 -4.55 10.90
CA GLU A 224 20.14 -3.76 12.01
C GLU A 224 20.98 -2.51 12.26
N GLY A 225 20.31 -1.35 12.42
CA GLY A 225 20.99 -0.07 12.62
C GLY A 225 20.04 1.11 12.44
N THR A 226 20.60 2.32 12.35
CA THR A 226 19.83 3.56 12.26
C THR A 226 19.22 3.85 10.90
N ALA A 227 19.80 3.32 9.82
CA ALA A 227 19.26 3.49 8.46
C ALA A 227 18.22 2.41 8.16
N SER A 228 17.08 2.82 7.59
CA SER A 228 16.04 1.87 7.16
C SER A 228 16.49 1.02 5.97
N TYR A 229 17.25 1.61 5.04
CA TYR A 229 17.77 0.91 3.86
C TYR A 229 19.26 1.16 3.73
N PRO A 230 20.10 0.48 4.52
CA PRO A 230 21.55 0.67 4.48
C PRO A 230 22.16 0.07 3.22
N LEU A 231 23.23 0.73 2.74
CA LEU A 231 24.05 0.27 1.64
C LEU A 231 25.26 -0.49 2.18
N PHE A 232 25.61 -1.59 1.52
CA PHE A 232 26.76 -2.41 1.87
C PHE A 232 27.69 -2.58 0.69
N SER A 233 29.01 -2.66 0.96
CA SER A 233 29.94 -3.26 0.03
C SER A 233 29.95 -4.79 0.22
N MET A 234 30.46 -5.51 -0.78
CA MET A 234 30.63 -6.96 -0.69
C MET A 234 31.51 -7.35 0.51
N GLU A 235 32.60 -6.62 0.74
CA GLU A 235 33.54 -6.86 1.84
C GLU A 235 32.88 -6.69 3.20
N GLN A 236 31.99 -5.70 3.33
CA GLN A 236 31.23 -5.50 4.57
C GLN A 236 30.32 -6.70 4.85
N VAL A 237 29.60 -7.22 3.84
CA VAL A 237 28.75 -8.39 4.03
C VAL A 237 29.56 -9.64 4.32
N LEU A 238 30.72 -9.82 3.67
CA LEU A 238 31.65 -10.93 3.95
C LEU A 238 32.14 -10.88 5.41
N ALA A 239 32.47 -9.70 5.93
CA ALA A 239 32.88 -9.52 7.31
C ALA A 239 31.77 -9.83 8.32
N LEU A 240 30.51 -9.62 7.93
CA LEU A 240 29.34 -9.96 8.77
C LEU A 240 29.11 -11.48 8.86
N GLN A 241 29.72 -12.32 8.02
CA GLN A 241 29.62 -13.79 8.05
C GLN A 241 28.17 -14.30 8.19
N PRO A 242 27.25 -14.01 7.27
CA PRO A 242 25.87 -14.46 7.35
C PRO A 242 25.75 -15.99 7.34
N GLU A 243 24.81 -16.51 8.15
CA GLU A 243 24.42 -17.93 8.17
C GLU A 243 23.31 -18.23 7.16
N VAL A 244 22.51 -17.20 6.83
CA VAL A 244 21.43 -17.25 5.85
C VAL A 244 21.48 -15.98 5.01
N ILE A 245 21.43 -16.13 3.69
CA ILE A 245 21.27 -15.03 2.74
C ILE A 245 19.90 -15.17 2.08
N ILE A 246 19.10 -14.13 2.15
CA ILE A 246 17.79 -14.04 1.49
C ILE A 246 17.92 -12.95 0.41
N ILE A 247 17.49 -13.25 -0.79
CA ILE A 247 17.57 -12.34 -1.93
C ILE A 247 16.16 -12.11 -2.47
N THR A 248 15.77 -10.83 -2.56
CA THR A 248 14.61 -10.42 -3.34
C THR A 248 15.08 -9.59 -4.53
N SER A 249 14.30 -9.59 -5.60
CA SER A 249 14.51 -8.70 -6.73
C SER A 249 13.22 -7.90 -6.97
N MET A 250 13.32 -6.58 -6.87
CA MET A 250 12.23 -5.66 -7.23
C MET A 250 12.09 -5.52 -8.75
N THR A 251 13.08 -5.96 -9.52
CA THR A 251 13.05 -5.98 -10.98
C THR A 251 12.98 -7.43 -11.45
N LYS A 252 11.89 -7.80 -12.12
CA LYS A 252 11.71 -9.14 -12.73
C LYS A 252 12.79 -9.47 -13.80
N GLU A 253 13.64 -8.50 -14.13
CA GLU A 253 14.66 -8.58 -15.17
C GLU A 253 16.03 -9.06 -14.66
N LEU A 254 16.28 -9.04 -13.35
CA LEU A 254 17.51 -9.58 -12.78
C LEU A 254 17.36 -11.08 -12.60
N ASP A 255 18.21 -11.83 -13.30
CA ASP A 255 18.31 -13.28 -13.14
C ASP A 255 18.68 -13.60 -11.68
N SER A 256 17.71 -14.08 -10.94
CA SER A 256 17.86 -14.44 -9.53
C SER A 256 18.91 -15.55 -9.33
N GLU A 257 19.16 -16.38 -10.35
CA GLU A 257 20.26 -17.35 -10.34
C GLU A 257 21.63 -16.67 -10.42
N GLN A 258 21.74 -15.59 -11.22
CA GLN A 258 22.97 -14.81 -11.29
C GLN A 258 23.30 -14.17 -9.95
N MET A 259 22.31 -13.57 -9.27
CA MET A 259 22.47 -12.99 -7.92
C MET A 259 22.94 -14.05 -6.91
N SER A 260 22.36 -15.23 -6.95
CA SER A 260 22.76 -16.35 -6.10
C SER A 260 24.18 -16.85 -6.45
N ALA A 261 24.55 -16.89 -7.75
CA ALA A 261 25.88 -17.31 -8.21
C ALA A 261 26.98 -16.35 -7.73
N GLU A 262 26.70 -15.04 -7.64
CA GLU A 262 27.65 -14.06 -7.08
C GLU A 262 28.04 -14.38 -5.63
N TRP A 263 27.11 -14.87 -4.81
CA TRP A 263 27.43 -15.27 -3.45
C TRP A 263 28.16 -16.60 -3.37
N ARG A 264 27.82 -17.57 -4.23
CA ARG A 264 28.40 -18.93 -4.19
C ARG A 264 29.91 -18.98 -4.40
N GLN A 265 30.52 -17.96 -5.03
CA GLN A 265 31.99 -17.88 -5.19
C GLN A 265 32.74 -17.68 -3.86
N TYR A 266 32.05 -17.27 -2.78
CA TYR A 266 32.64 -17.02 -1.47
C TYR A 266 32.47 -18.23 -0.54
N GLU A 267 33.20 -19.32 -0.84
CA GLU A 267 33.12 -20.61 -0.12
C GLU A 267 33.35 -20.49 1.41
N GLY A 268 34.05 -19.44 1.86
CA GLY A 268 34.30 -19.16 3.27
C GLY A 268 33.03 -18.76 4.07
N LEU A 269 31.96 -18.30 3.40
CA LEU A 269 30.73 -17.88 4.07
C LEU A 269 29.95 -19.05 4.65
N PRO A 270 29.44 -18.95 5.89
CA PRO A 270 28.58 -19.98 6.48
C PRO A 270 27.33 -20.29 5.63
N ALA A 271 26.71 -19.24 5.05
CA ALA A 271 25.54 -19.40 4.17
C ALA A 271 25.84 -20.23 2.92
N VAL A 272 27.05 -20.07 2.32
CA VAL A 272 27.47 -20.81 1.14
C VAL A 272 27.77 -22.26 1.51
N ARG A 273 28.59 -22.49 2.55
CA ARG A 273 28.97 -23.83 2.99
C ARG A 273 27.77 -24.71 3.38
N ASN A 274 26.72 -24.08 3.92
CA ASN A 274 25.52 -24.78 4.38
C ASN A 274 24.39 -24.74 3.34
N ASN A 275 24.64 -24.25 2.12
CA ASN A 275 23.65 -24.10 1.06
C ASN A 275 22.38 -23.32 1.51
N ARG A 276 22.57 -22.20 2.22
CA ARG A 276 21.51 -21.38 2.80
C ARG A 276 21.40 -20.00 2.13
N ILE A 277 21.39 -20.00 0.80
CA ILE A 277 21.09 -18.83 -0.04
C ILE A 277 19.75 -19.09 -0.68
N PHE A 278 18.79 -18.20 -0.43
CA PHE A 278 17.41 -18.36 -0.87
C PHE A 278 16.97 -17.14 -1.68
N ILE A 279 16.27 -17.39 -2.76
CA ILE A 279 15.59 -16.39 -3.55
C ILE A 279 14.11 -16.47 -3.20
N VAL A 280 13.52 -15.32 -2.89
CA VAL A 280 12.12 -15.23 -2.46
C VAL A 280 11.35 -14.20 -3.29
N ASP A 281 10.04 -14.38 -3.36
CA ASP A 281 9.14 -13.44 -4.04
C ASP A 281 9.08 -12.11 -3.28
N ALA A 282 9.57 -11.04 -3.88
CA ALA A 282 9.59 -9.69 -3.31
C ALA A 282 8.20 -9.24 -2.83
N ASP A 283 7.14 -9.58 -3.54
CA ASP A 283 5.78 -9.15 -3.23
C ASP A 283 5.28 -9.65 -1.86
N LEU A 284 5.86 -10.74 -1.34
CA LEU A 284 5.53 -11.27 -0.01
C LEU A 284 6.27 -10.57 1.14
N PHE A 285 7.34 -9.82 0.84
CA PHE A 285 8.20 -9.20 1.85
C PHE A 285 8.17 -7.67 1.80
N ASP A 286 8.01 -7.11 0.60
CA ASP A 286 8.10 -5.66 0.38
C ASP A 286 6.73 -4.97 0.45
N ARG A 287 5.63 -5.76 0.43
CA ARG A 287 4.25 -5.25 0.49
C ARG A 287 3.59 -5.61 1.82
N PRO A 288 3.38 -4.65 2.73
CA PRO A 288 2.69 -4.88 4.01
C PRO A 288 1.17 -5.04 3.81
N THR A 289 0.78 -6.19 3.26
CA THR A 289 -0.58 -6.62 2.94
C THR A 289 -0.94 -7.85 3.76
N PRO A 290 -2.17 -8.40 3.71
CA PRO A 290 -2.45 -9.68 4.35
C PRO A 290 -1.51 -10.83 3.93
N ARG A 291 -0.92 -10.76 2.72
CA ARG A 291 0.03 -11.76 2.22
C ARG A 291 1.40 -11.73 2.91
N ILE A 292 1.73 -10.66 3.64
CA ILE A 292 3.01 -10.55 4.35
C ILE A 292 3.19 -11.68 5.38
N ILE A 293 2.08 -12.25 5.87
CA ILE A 293 2.12 -13.39 6.78
C ILE A 293 2.64 -14.65 6.08
N ASN A 294 2.38 -14.81 4.79
CA ASN A 294 2.98 -15.89 4.00
C ASN A 294 4.51 -15.69 3.92
N GLY A 295 4.95 -14.44 3.75
CA GLY A 295 6.37 -14.07 3.82
C GLY A 295 6.99 -14.42 5.18
N LEU A 296 6.31 -14.09 6.28
CA LEU A 296 6.75 -14.43 7.64
C LEU A 296 6.88 -15.95 7.84
N GLU A 297 5.88 -16.72 7.45
CA GLU A 297 5.89 -18.18 7.57
C GLU A 297 6.98 -18.82 6.70
N THR A 298 7.15 -18.32 5.47
CA THR A 298 8.24 -18.74 4.58
C THR A 298 9.60 -18.46 5.20
N LEU A 299 9.80 -17.26 5.73
CA LEU A 299 11.04 -16.85 6.36
C LEU A 299 11.36 -17.70 7.60
N ALA A 300 10.36 -17.96 8.44
CA ALA A 300 10.52 -18.82 9.60
C ALA A 300 10.92 -20.24 9.21
N GLY A 301 10.34 -20.79 8.14
CA GLY A 301 10.73 -22.09 7.58
C GLY A 301 12.14 -22.11 6.99
N ILE A 302 12.57 -21.00 6.38
CA ILE A 302 13.93 -20.83 5.90
C ILE A 302 14.92 -20.75 7.07
N ILE A 303 14.63 -19.95 8.09
CA ILE A 303 15.53 -19.71 9.22
C ILE A 303 15.62 -20.94 10.13
N HIS A 304 14.51 -21.61 10.39
CA HIS A 304 14.36 -22.76 11.31
C HIS A 304 13.71 -23.98 10.62
N PRO A 305 14.36 -24.58 9.61
CA PRO A 305 13.74 -25.67 8.84
C PRO A 305 13.35 -26.89 9.69
N GLU A 306 14.05 -27.10 10.82
CA GLU A 306 13.75 -28.18 11.77
C GLU A 306 12.42 -28.01 12.49
N SER A 307 11.96 -26.78 12.66
CA SER A 307 10.73 -26.43 13.40
C SER A 307 9.51 -26.27 12.50
N PHE A 308 9.69 -26.18 11.17
CA PHE A 308 8.64 -25.89 10.20
C PHE A 308 8.47 -27.01 9.16
N ARG A 309 8.94 -28.21 9.46
CA ARG A 309 8.71 -29.43 8.67
C ARG A 309 7.32 -30.02 8.90
#